data_384c0d9915739e9563ae5c4ea97a6032
#
_entry.id   384c0d9915739e9563ae5c4ea97a6032
#
_cell.length_a   1.000
_cell.length_b   1.000
_cell.length_c   1.000
_cell.angle_alpha   90.00
_cell.angle_beta   90.00
_cell.angle_gamma   90.00
#
_symmetry.space_group_name_H-M   'P 1'
#
loop_
_entity.id
_entity.type
_entity.pdbx_description
1 polymer ?
#
loop_
_entity_poly.entity_id
_entity_poly.type
_entity_poly.pdbx_seq_one_letter_code
_entity_poly.pdbx_strand_id
1 'polypeptide(L)'
;MEKYIGKSVYKGTAIGPVNVLKKSESLIKRVHVENVDEELKRLDKAKEKTLQQLARLYDKALKEVGKVNAEIFEVHQIMLEDEDYQDAIHNMICNENVNAEYAVSITGDNFADMFANMDDDYMRARSADVKDISNRLVSNLSGEEQPDWENTEPSIIVADDLTPSETVQMDKNKILAFVLVHGSANSHTAILARMMNIPALIGVPIELESLHNGVNAIVDGQDGIFYLNPDENQIAQAKEAQQKEQEQKKLLANYKGRESVTKSGRKINLYANIGNVSDVAYVLENDAEGIGLFRSEFLYLGRDELPDETEQFNAYRQVLQMMADKKVVIRTLDIGADKKADYLGLGKEDNPALGYRAIRICLEQPDIFKTQLRALLRAAKYGNLSIMYPMIISVEEVVSIKKIVAEVAEELENENIPYEIPEQGIMIETPAAGMLSEGIGERVDFFSIGTNDLTQYTLAIDRQNNRLDRFYNPHHEAVLRMIEMTIQGAHKHGKWVGICGELGADTTLTERFIKMGIDELSVSPSMVLGVRSRICEME
;
A
#
# COMPACT_ATOMS: atom_id res chain seq x y z
N MET A 1 -33.36 3.49 -13.35
CA MET A 1 -32.37 2.62 -12.69
C MET A 1 -31.26 2.36 -13.69
N GLU A 2 -30.06 2.72 -13.33
CA GLU A 2 -28.87 2.47 -14.15
C GLU A 2 -27.90 1.64 -13.33
N LYS A 3 -27.25 0.68 -13.97
CA LYS A 3 -26.29 -0.22 -13.33
C LYS A 3 -24.96 -0.12 -14.07
N TYR A 4 -23.90 0.17 -13.31
CA TYR A 4 -22.54 0.27 -13.81
C TYR A 4 -21.68 -0.77 -13.12
N ILE A 5 -20.72 -1.34 -13.83
CA ILE A 5 -19.79 -2.34 -13.31
C ILE A 5 -18.39 -1.72 -13.28
N GLY A 6 -17.75 -1.74 -12.12
CA GLY A 6 -16.40 -1.30 -11.91
C GLY A 6 -15.55 -2.39 -11.22
N LYS A 7 -14.29 -2.12 -11.02
CA LYS A 7 -13.41 -2.99 -10.25
C LYS A 7 -13.44 -2.59 -8.77
N SER A 8 -13.77 -3.53 -7.88
CA SER A 8 -13.76 -3.29 -6.44
C SER A 8 -12.33 -3.08 -5.93
N VAL A 9 -12.14 -2.03 -5.14
CA VAL A 9 -10.90 -1.70 -4.44
C VAL A 9 -11.00 -2.06 -2.96
N TYR A 10 -12.15 -1.76 -2.37
CA TYR A 10 -12.47 -2.15 -1.00
C TYR A 10 -13.94 -2.58 -0.93
N LYS A 11 -14.15 -3.72 -0.30
CA LYS A 11 -15.46 -4.36 -0.16
C LYS A 11 -16.32 -3.63 0.87
N GLY A 12 -17.62 -3.68 0.70
CA GLY A 12 -18.61 -3.11 1.60
C GLY A 12 -19.77 -2.51 0.82
N THR A 13 -20.88 -2.26 1.52
CA THR A 13 -22.09 -1.70 0.92
C THR A 13 -22.30 -0.28 1.43
N ALA A 14 -22.45 0.68 0.52
CA ALA A 14 -22.78 2.06 0.85
C ALA A 14 -24.09 2.49 0.14
N ILE A 15 -24.90 3.27 0.86
CA ILE A 15 -26.18 3.80 0.37
C ILE A 15 -26.21 5.28 0.72
N GLY A 16 -26.44 6.13 -0.27
CA GLY A 16 -26.54 7.58 0.00
C GLY A 16 -26.67 8.41 -1.26
N PRO A 17 -26.74 9.73 -1.07
CA PRO A 17 -26.75 10.67 -2.19
C PRO A 17 -25.36 10.72 -2.84
N VAL A 18 -25.37 10.92 -4.15
CA VAL A 18 -24.16 11.16 -4.95
C VAL A 18 -23.69 12.60 -4.76
N ASN A 19 -22.40 12.79 -4.62
CA ASN A 19 -21.71 14.07 -4.74
C ASN A 19 -20.68 13.95 -5.86
N VAL A 20 -20.95 14.64 -6.97
CA VAL A 20 -20.13 14.58 -8.19
C VAL A 20 -19.06 15.66 -8.11
N LEU A 21 -17.82 15.23 -8.14
CA LEU A 21 -16.66 16.11 -8.25
C LEU A 21 -16.29 16.24 -9.72
N LYS A 22 -16.78 17.29 -10.34
CA LYS A 22 -16.38 17.65 -11.70
C LYS A 22 -15.13 18.51 -11.58
N LYS A 23 -14.04 18.10 -12.23
CA LYS A 23 -12.94 19.03 -12.49
C LYS A 23 -13.51 20.12 -13.40
N SER A 24 -13.67 21.33 -12.89
CA SER A 24 -14.00 22.45 -13.75
C SER A 24 -12.81 22.63 -14.69
N GLU A 25 -12.94 22.20 -15.93
CA GLU A 25 -12.16 22.79 -17.02
C GLU A 25 -12.67 24.23 -17.17
N SER A 26 -12.33 25.09 -16.18
CA SER A 26 -12.50 26.53 -16.39
C SER A 26 -11.60 26.85 -17.57
N LEU A 27 -12.20 27.12 -18.72
CA LEU A 27 -11.48 27.61 -19.90
C LEU A 27 -10.71 28.87 -19.49
N ILE A 28 -9.46 28.67 -19.10
CA ILE A 28 -8.58 29.77 -18.70
C ILE A 28 -8.33 30.59 -19.93
N LYS A 29 -8.96 31.77 -19.97
CA LYS A 29 -8.86 32.67 -21.12
C LYS A 29 -7.54 33.40 -21.05
N ARG A 30 -6.85 33.44 -22.18
CA ARG A 30 -5.74 34.36 -22.38
C ARG A 30 -6.26 35.80 -22.37
N VAL A 31 -5.88 36.57 -21.37
CA VAL A 31 -6.26 37.98 -21.23
C VAL A 31 -4.99 38.83 -21.29
N HIS A 32 -5.04 39.91 -22.05
CA HIS A 32 -3.93 40.87 -22.09
C HIS A 32 -3.92 41.73 -20.83
N VAL A 33 -2.76 41.88 -20.21
CA VAL A 33 -2.55 42.63 -18.97
C VAL A 33 -1.80 43.93 -19.29
N GLU A 34 -2.35 45.07 -18.86
CA GLU A 34 -1.74 46.36 -19.05
C GLU A 34 -0.64 46.66 -18.01
N ASN A 35 -0.77 46.13 -16.80
CA ASN A 35 0.18 46.36 -15.71
C ASN A 35 0.78 45.01 -15.22
N VAL A 36 1.93 44.66 -15.79
CA VAL A 36 2.68 43.45 -15.50
C VAL A 36 3.10 43.37 -14.03
N ASP A 37 3.51 44.52 -13.44
CA ASP A 37 3.96 44.54 -12.04
C ASP A 37 2.84 44.22 -11.03
N GLU A 38 1.62 44.62 -11.33
CA GLU A 38 0.44 44.26 -10.51
C GLU A 38 0.10 42.78 -10.65
N GLU A 39 0.21 42.24 -11.85
CA GLU A 39 -0.07 40.84 -12.12
C GLU A 39 0.94 39.91 -11.44
N LEU A 40 2.23 40.27 -11.46
CA LEU A 40 3.26 39.54 -10.71
C LEU A 40 3.01 39.56 -9.20
N LYS A 41 2.63 40.71 -8.64
CA LYS A 41 2.25 40.79 -7.21
C LYS A 41 1.03 39.92 -6.87
N ARG A 42 0.10 39.79 -7.81
CA ARG A 42 -1.08 38.96 -7.68
C ARG A 42 -0.68 37.47 -7.70
N LEU A 43 0.26 37.08 -8.58
CA LEU A 43 0.85 35.76 -8.63
C LEU A 43 1.57 35.42 -7.31
N ASP A 44 2.46 36.31 -6.83
CA ASP A 44 3.20 36.10 -5.59
C ASP A 44 2.28 35.88 -4.40
N LYS A 45 1.22 36.66 -4.29
CA LYS A 45 0.21 36.52 -3.23
C LYS A 45 -0.54 35.18 -3.32
N ALA A 46 -0.87 34.75 -4.54
CA ALA A 46 -1.53 33.46 -4.75
C ALA A 46 -0.60 32.29 -4.44
N LYS A 47 0.70 32.41 -4.81
CA LYS A 47 1.75 31.45 -4.46
C LYS A 47 1.89 31.30 -2.94
N GLU A 48 2.00 32.41 -2.22
CA GLU A 48 2.12 32.39 -0.76
C GLU A 48 0.89 31.71 -0.12
N LYS A 49 -0.31 32.01 -0.60
CA LYS A 49 -1.55 31.36 -0.14
C LYS A 49 -1.55 29.86 -0.44
N THR A 50 -1.04 29.45 -1.62
CA THR A 50 -0.94 28.04 -2.02
C THR A 50 0.03 27.30 -1.11
N LEU A 51 1.20 27.86 -0.82
CA LEU A 51 2.18 27.27 0.12
C LEU A 51 1.58 27.08 1.52
N GLN A 52 0.85 28.08 2.02
CA GLN A 52 0.15 27.96 3.32
C GLN A 52 -0.90 26.86 3.32
N GLN A 53 -1.62 26.67 2.21
CA GLN A 53 -2.60 25.57 2.07
C GLN A 53 -1.90 24.23 2.05
N LEU A 54 -0.80 24.07 1.30
CA LEU A 54 -0.02 22.82 1.23
C LEU A 54 0.58 22.47 2.58
N ALA A 55 1.10 23.43 3.34
CA ALA A 55 1.59 23.21 4.69
C ALA A 55 0.50 22.70 5.64
N ARG A 56 -0.72 23.27 5.56
CA ARG A 56 -1.87 22.77 6.36
C ARG A 56 -2.28 21.36 5.95
N LEU A 57 -2.24 21.04 4.65
CA LEU A 57 -2.52 19.70 4.14
C LEU A 57 -1.48 18.69 4.62
N TYR A 58 -0.20 19.08 4.65
CA TYR A 58 0.87 18.28 5.23
C TYR A 58 0.58 17.94 6.69
N ASP A 59 0.27 18.95 7.52
CA ASP A 59 -0.03 18.76 8.94
C ASP A 59 -1.26 17.88 9.17
N LYS A 60 -2.29 18.01 8.34
CA LYS A 60 -3.50 17.17 8.40
C LYS A 60 -3.19 15.74 7.98
N ALA A 61 -2.52 15.55 6.85
CA ALA A 61 -2.11 14.24 6.35
C ALA A 61 -1.19 13.51 7.35
N LEU A 62 -0.24 14.22 7.96
CA LEU A 62 0.65 13.65 8.98
C LEU A 62 -0.12 13.02 10.14
N LYS A 63 -1.22 13.65 10.57
CA LYS A 63 -2.06 13.17 11.67
C LYS A 63 -3.00 12.04 11.27
N GLU A 64 -3.56 12.08 10.05
CA GLU A 64 -4.64 11.18 9.62
C GLU A 64 -4.15 9.96 8.86
N VAL A 65 -3.09 10.09 8.05
CA VAL A 65 -2.62 9.05 7.12
C VAL A 65 -1.12 8.76 7.25
N GLY A 66 -0.42 9.42 8.17
CA GLY A 66 0.98 9.17 8.50
C GLY A 66 1.99 9.88 7.58
N LYS A 67 3.27 9.85 7.99
CA LYS A 67 4.34 10.66 7.40
C LYS A 67 4.55 10.39 5.91
N VAL A 68 4.61 9.13 5.50
CA VAL A 68 4.87 8.74 4.10
C VAL A 68 3.84 9.33 3.13
N ASN A 69 2.57 9.38 3.53
CA ASN A 69 1.51 9.96 2.70
C ASN A 69 1.45 11.49 2.80
N ALA A 70 2.01 12.07 3.87
CA ALA A 70 2.11 13.51 4.02
C ALA A 70 3.26 14.11 3.19
N GLU A 71 4.35 13.38 2.97
CA GLU A 71 5.53 13.83 2.23
C GLU A 71 5.21 14.34 0.81
N ILE A 72 4.13 13.86 0.19
CA ILE A 72 3.69 14.38 -1.11
C ILE A 72 3.43 15.89 -1.09
N PHE A 73 2.92 16.42 0.03
CA PHE A 73 2.66 17.87 0.15
C PHE A 73 3.94 18.68 0.36
N GLU A 74 5.00 18.08 0.91
CA GLU A 74 6.32 18.68 0.98
C GLU A 74 6.94 18.76 -0.43
N VAL A 75 6.83 17.69 -1.20
CA VAL A 75 7.24 17.67 -2.61
C VAL A 75 6.47 18.71 -3.41
N HIS A 76 5.15 18.86 -3.22
CA HIS A 76 4.34 19.88 -3.87
C HIS A 76 4.83 21.31 -3.53
N GLN A 77 5.25 21.57 -2.29
CA GLN A 77 5.84 22.85 -1.91
C GLN A 77 7.16 23.10 -2.64
N ILE A 78 8.05 22.10 -2.68
CA ILE A 78 9.33 22.18 -3.41
C ILE A 78 9.10 22.44 -4.89
N MET A 79 8.19 21.72 -5.54
CA MET A 79 7.86 21.91 -6.96
C MET A 79 7.25 23.29 -7.25
N LEU A 80 6.44 23.83 -6.33
CA LEU A 80 5.88 25.17 -6.46
C LEU A 80 6.94 26.28 -6.31
N GLU A 81 8.01 26.01 -5.56
CA GLU A 81 9.14 26.92 -5.34
C GLU A 81 10.29 26.72 -6.34
N ASP A 82 10.20 25.74 -7.22
CA ASP A 82 11.20 25.43 -8.23
C ASP A 82 11.47 26.65 -9.13
N GLU A 83 12.76 26.99 -9.31
CA GLU A 83 13.17 28.18 -10.04
C GLU A 83 12.77 28.12 -11.50
N ASP A 84 12.92 26.96 -12.17
CA ASP A 84 12.59 26.81 -13.59
C ASP A 84 11.08 26.94 -13.83
N TYR A 85 10.27 26.38 -12.92
CA TYR A 85 8.82 26.51 -12.99
C TYR A 85 8.36 27.96 -12.77
N GLN A 86 8.91 28.65 -11.78
CA GLN A 86 8.58 30.05 -11.48
C GLN A 86 9.04 30.99 -12.59
N ASP A 87 10.27 30.80 -13.07
CA ASP A 87 10.82 31.62 -14.16
C ASP A 87 10.02 31.46 -15.46
N ALA A 88 9.54 30.25 -15.76
CA ALA A 88 8.70 30.02 -16.93
C ALA A 88 7.37 30.80 -16.83
N ILE A 89 6.72 30.84 -15.68
CA ILE A 89 5.49 31.61 -15.44
C ILE A 89 5.78 33.13 -15.56
N HIS A 90 6.81 33.60 -14.85
CA HIS A 90 7.21 35.02 -14.88
C HIS A 90 7.55 35.48 -16.28
N ASN A 91 8.35 34.71 -17.03
CA ASN A 91 8.73 35.03 -18.39
C ASN A 91 7.51 35.12 -19.32
N MET A 92 6.53 34.25 -19.16
CA MET A 92 5.30 34.27 -19.95
C MET A 92 4.48 35.54 -19.67
N ILE A 93 4.32 35.93 -18.39
CA ILE A 93 3.63 37.15 -18.01
C ILE A 93 4.35 38.38 -18.54
N CYS A 94 5.68 38.46 -18.35
CA CYS A 94 6.47 39.63 -18.75
C CYS A 94 6.61 39.80 -20.27
N ASN A 95 6.82 38.69 -21.00
CA ASN A 95 7.11 38.76 -22.43
C ASN A 95 5.86 38.81 -23.31
N GLU A 96 4.78 38.14 -22.84
CA GLU A 96 3.54 38.04 -23.60
C GLU A 96 2.41 38.93 -23.08
N ASN A 97 2.61 39.63 -21.94
CA ASN A 97 1.62 40.47 -21.27
C ASN A 97 0.29 39.73 -21.06
N VAL A 98 0.35 38.50 -20.51
CA VAL A 98 -0.81 37.67 -20.26
C VAL A 98 -1.13 37.59 -18.75
N ASN A 99 -2.37 37.26 -18.42
CA ASN A 99 -2.80 37.07 -17.05
C ASN A 99 -2.14 35.84 -16.38
N ALA A 100 -1.97 35.90 -15.09
CA ALA A 100 -1.28 34.88 -14.31
C ALA A 100 -1.95 33.49 -14.40
N GLU A 101 -3.29 33.41 -14.43
CA GLU A 101 -4.01 32.14 -14.59
C GLU A 101 -3.61 31.43 -15.89
N TYR A 102 -3.54 32.15 -16.98
CA TYR A 102 -3.14 31.59 -18.27
C TYR A 102 -1.67 31.16 -18.26
N ALA A 103 -0.78 31.99 -17.72
CA ALA A 103 0.63 31.67 -17.61
C ALA A 103 0.87 30.41 -16.75
N VAL A 104 0.23 30.31 -15.60
CA VAL A 104 0.32 29.13 -14.70
C VAL A 104 -0.23 27.89 -15.38
N SER A 105 -1.39 27.96 -16.02
CA SER A 105 -2.00 26.81 -16.68
C SER A 105 -1.12 26.25 -17.80
N ILE A 106 -0.66 27.12 -18.71
CA ILE A 106 0.17 26.68 -19.85
C ILE A 106 1.53 26.15 -19.36
N THR A 107 2.14 26.81 -18.38
CA THR A 107 3.40 26.31 -17.80
C THR A 107 3.18 24.97 -17.11
N GLY A 108 2.09 24.84 -16.34
CA GLY A 108 1.73 23.58 -15.69
C GLY A 108 1.51 22.44 -16.68
N ASP A 109 0.79 22.69 -17.78
CA ASP A 109 0.59 21.69 -18.84
C ASP A 109 1.92 21.30 -19.50
N ASN A 110 2.77 22.27 -19.82
CA ASN A 110 4.08 22.02 -20.44
C ASN A 110 5.00 21.17 -19.52
N PHE A 111 5.07 21.49 -18.23
CA PHE A 111 5.87 20.73 -17.28
C PHE A 111 5.25 19.34 -17.04
N ALA A 112 3.93 19.25 -16.95
CA ALA A 112 3.24 17.95 -16.80
C ALA A 112 3.48 17.05 -18.02
N ASP A 113 3.42 17.61 -19.25
CA ASP A 113 3.72 16.88 -20.48
C ASP A 113 5.21 16.49 -20.57
N MET A 114 6.11 17.35 -20.10
CA MET A 114 7.53 17.03 -20.01
C MET A 114 7.75 15.82 -19.08
N PHE A 115 7.18 15.83 -17.89
CA PHE A 115 7.25 14.70 -16.97
C PHE A 115 6.57 13.44 -17.51
N ALA A 116 5.40 13.58 -18.14
CA ALA A 116 4.66 12.46 -18.74
C ALA A 116 5.45 11.74 -19.85
N ASN A 117 6.31 12.44 -20.55
CA ASN A 117 7.13 11.92 -21.64
C ASN A 117 8.54 11.46 -21.20
N MET A 118 8.85 11.52 -19.91
CA MET A 118 10.10 10.97 -19.39
C MET A 118 10.07 9.44 -19.38
N ASP A 119 11.22 8.82 -19.60
CA ASP A 119 11.35 7.35 -19.56
C ASP A 119 11.22 6.77 -18.14
N ASP A 120 11.35 7.60 -17.12
CA ASP A 120 11.23 7.27 -15.72
C ASP A 120 9.77 7.31 -15.24
N ASP A 121 9.27 6.18 -14.74
CA ASP A 121 7.88 6.06 -14.24
C ASP A 121 7.59 6.93 -13.01
N TYR A 122 8.59 7.17 -12.15
CA TYR A 122 8.44 8.06 -11.00
C TYR A 122 8.25 9.50 -11.47
N MET A 123 9.06 9.95 -12.43
CA MET A 123 8.90 11.28 -13.03
C MET A 123 7.58 11.38 -13.80
N ARG A 124 7.16 10.32 -14.52
CA ARG A 124 5.83 10.31 -15.16
C ARG A 124 4.68 10.49 -14.16
N ALA A 125 4.80 9.88 -12.98
CA ALA A 125 3.80 10.05 -11.93
C ALA A 125 3.72 11.51 -11.43
N ARG A 126 4.83 12.26 -11.47
CA ARG A 126 4.89 13.68 -11.10
C ARG A 126 4.12 14.60 -12.03
N SER A 127 3.80 14.15 -13.25
CA SER A 127 2.92 14.88 -14.15
C SER A 127 1.58 15.26 -13.48
N ALA A 128 0.99 14.33 -12.74
CA ALA A 128 -0.23 14.57 -11.99
C ALA A 128 -0.04 15.58 -10.84
N ASP A 129 1.11 15.53 -10.17
CA ASP A 129 1.45 16.44 -9.06
C ASP A 129 1.59 17.88 -9.57
N VAL A 130 2.29 18.09 -10.70
CA VAL A 130 2.40 19.42 -11.33
C VAL A 130 1.02 19.97 -11.69
N LYS A 131 0.14 19.14 -12.24
CA LYS A 131 -1.24 19.57 -12.54
C LYS A 131 -2.03 19.94 -11.28
N ASP A 132 -1.89 19.19 -10.20
CA ASP A 132 -2.55 19.49 -8.92
C ASP A 132 -2.08 20.84 -8.36
N ILE A 133 -0.77 21.10 -8.36
CA ILE A 133 -0.17 22.35 -7.88
C ILE A 133 -0.62 23.53 -8.75
N SER A 134 -0.55 23.39 -10.09
CA SER A 134 -0.94 24.43 -11.04
C SER A 134 -2.42 24.78 -10.92
N ASN A 135 -3.29 23.78 -10.84
CA ASN A 135 -4.73 23.99 -10.66
C ASN A 135 -5.04 24.69 -9.32
N ARG A 136 -4.34 24.34 -8.25
CA ARG A 136 -4.48 25.00 -6.95
C ARG A 136 -4.05 26.46 -7.00
N LEU A 137 -2.93 26.76 -7.68
CA LEU A 137 -2.45 28.12 -7.86
C LEU A 137 -3.44 28.94 -8.69
N VAL A 138 -3.99 28.38 -9.78
CA VAL A 138 -5.04 28.99 -10.60
C VAL A 138 -6.30 29.27 -9.79
N SER A 139 -6.77 28.31 -9.00
CA SER A 139 -7.94 28.48 -8.11
C SER A 139 -7.74 29.65 -7.13
N ASN A 140 -6.53 29.78 -6.56
CA ASN A 140 -6.19 30.89 -5.67
C ASN A 140 -6.11 32.24 -6.40
N LEU A 141 -5.68 32.25 -7.67
CA LEU A 141 -5.68 33.44 -8.54
C LEU A 141 -7.10 33.85 -8.92
N SER A 142 -7.94 32.90 -9.29
CA SER A 142 -9.34 33.14 -9.69
C SER A 142 -10.27 33.47 -8.54
N GLY A 143 -9.82 33.25 -7.29
CA GLY A 143 -10.64 33.47 -6.09
C GLY A 143 -11.77 32.44 -5.97
N GLU A 144 -11.66 31.28 -6.62
CA GLU A 144 -12.61 30.19 -6.48
C GLU A 144 -12.57 29.63 -5.05
N GLU A 145 -13.74 29.53 -4.41
CA GLU A 145 -13.87 28.89 -3.12
C GLU A 145 -13.71 27.37 -3.31
N GLN A 146 -12.80 26.77 -2.55
CA GLN A 146 -12.68 25.32 -2.52
C GLN A 146 -13.93 24.70 -1.87
N PRO A 147 -14.31 23.47 -2.27
CA PRO A 147 -15.46 22.80 -1.66
C PRO A 147 -15.32 22.77 -0.14
N ASP A 148 -16.35 23.21 0.56
CA ASP A 148 -16.42 23.14 2.02
C ASP A 148 -16.78 21.72 2.46
N TRP A 149 -15.75 20.89 2.59
CA TRP A 149 -15.91 19.50 3.02
C TRP A 149 -16.42 19.36 4.46
N GLU A 150 -16.28 20.39 5.28
CA GLU A 150 -16.74 20.37 6.67
C GLU A 150 -18.26 20.49 6.79
N ASN A 151 -18.93 21.09 5.80
CA ASN A 151 -20.39 21.29 5.81
C ASN A 151 -21.15 20.40 4.81
N THR A 152 -20.47 19.43 4.14
CA THR A 152 -21.15 18.49 3.24
C THR A 152 -21.90 17.41 4.03
N GLU A 153 -23.07 16.99 3.52
CA GLU A 153 -23.78 15.82 4.03
C GLU A 153 -23.05 14.51 3.63
N PRO A 154 -23.18 13.44 4.43
CA PRO A 154 -22.61 12.14 4.08
C PRO A 154 -23.04 11.69 2.68
N SER A 155 -22.09 11.42 1.79
CA SER A 155 -22.36 11.16 0.38
C SER A 155 -21.40 10.18 -0.27
N ILE A 156 -21.82 9.61 -1.38
CA ILE A 156 -21.01 8.81 -2.28
C ILE A 156 -20.30 9.76 -3.22
N ILE A 157 -18.97 9.79 -3.15
CA ILE A 157 -18.14 10.65 -3.99
C ILE A 157 -17.95 10.00 -5.35
N VAL A 158 -18.39 10.68 -6.42
CA VAL A 158 -18.19 10.23 -7.79
C VAL A 158 -17.30 11.23 -8.52
N ALA A 159 -16.17 10.77 -9.04
CA ALA A 159 -15.18 11.61 -9.69
C ALA A 159 -14.53 10.90 -10.88
N ASP A 160 -13.86 11.66 -11.73
CA ASP A 160 -13.01 11.10 -12.78
C ASP A 160 -11.82 10.36 -12.18
N ASP A 161 -11.01 11.07 -11.44
CA ASP A 161 -9.96 10.61 -10.53
C ASP A 161 -9.77 11.67 -9.43
N LEU A 162 -9.24 11.27 -8.27
CA LEU A 162 -9.01 12.17 -7.14
C LEU A 162 -7.53 12.40 -6.92
N THR A 163 -7.16 13.64 -6.70
CA THR A 163 -5.79 14.01 -6.32
C THR A 163 -5.55 13.74 -4.82
N PRO A 164 -4.28 13.59 -4.40
CA PRO A 164 -3.93 13.52 -2.99
C PRO A 164 -4.47 14.69 -2.17
N SER A 165 -4.40 15.88 -2.74
CA SER A 165 -4.87 17.12 -2.12
C SER A 165 -6.39 17.13 -1.88
N GLU A 166 -7.17 16.61 -2.81
CA GLU A 166 -8.63 16.50 -2.66
C GLU A 166 -9.00 15.49 -1.58
N THR A 167 -8.37 14.33 -1.61
CA THR A 167 -8.69 13.23 -0.70
C THR A 167 -8.37 13.54 0.77
N VAL A 168 -7.28 14.24 1.05
CA VAL A 168 -6.90 14.64 2.43
C VAL A 168 -7.80 15.75 2.98
N GLN A 169 -8.40 16.58 2.12
CA GLN A 169 -9.33 17.62 2.56
C GLN A 169 -10.69 17.06 3.02
N MET A 170 -11.10 15.90 2.49
CA MET A 170 -12.38 15.29 2.78
C MET A 170 -12.48 14.84 4.26
N ASP A 171 -13.66 15.01 4.87
CA ASP A 171 -13.96 14.39 6.16
C ASP A 171 -14.37 12.93 5.95
N LYS A 172 -13.53 12.00 6.40
CA LYS A 172 -13.76 10.55 6.28
C LYS A 172 -15.10 10.07 6.85
N ASN A 173 -15.67 10.79 7.84
CA ASN A 173 -16.95 10.44 8.43
C ASN A 173 -18.14 10.81 7.52
N LYS A 174 -17.89 11.61 6.49
CA LYS A 174 -18.89 12.08 5.53
C LYS A 174 -18.77 11.42 4.17
N ILE A 175 -17.75 10.57 3.97
CA ILE A 175 -17.59 9.81 2.76
C ILE A 175 -18.20 8.43 2.97
N LEU A 176 -19.25 8.11 2.21
CA LEU A 176 -19.91 6.80 2.26
C LEU A 176 -19.21 5.79 1.35
N ALA A 177 -18.77 6.22 0.17
CA ALA A 177 -18.03 5.42 -0.80
C ALA A 177 -17.31 6.31 -1.82
N PHE A 178 -16.34 5.73 -2.54
CA PHE A 178 -15.73 6.30 -3.74
C PHE A 178 -16.15 5.54 -4.99
N VAL A 179 -16.47 6.27 -6.06
CA VAL A 179 -16.74 5.73 -7.40
C VAL A 179 -15.93 6.54 -8.40
N LEU A 180 -14.91 5.92 -9.01
CA LEU A 180 -14.01 6.58 -9.93
C LEU A 180 -14.18 6.05 -11.35
N VAL A 181 -14.25 6.96 -12.31
CA VAL A 181 -14.33 6.62 -13.75
C VAL A 181 -13.00 6.08 -14.21
N HIS A 182 -11.91 6.71 -13.81
CA HIS A 182 -10.55 6.30 -14.08
C HIS A 182 -9.84 5.87 -12.78
N GLY A 183 -8.60 5.44 -12.89
CA GLY A 183 -7.79 5.05 -11.74
C GLY A 183 -7.34 3.59 -11.79
N SER A 184 -6.32 3.29 -11.01
CA SER A 184 -5.79 1.94 -10.84
C SER A 184 -5.98 1.44 -9.41
N ALA A 185 -5.87 0.14 -9.20
CA ALA A 185 -5.92 -0.44 -7.86
C ALA A 185 -4.78 0.06 -6.93
N ASN A 186 -3.74 0.65 -7.51
CA ASN A 186 -2.61 1.24 -6.81
C ASN A 186 -2.65 2.77 -6.81
N SER A 187 -3.73 3.41 -7.26
CA SER A 187 -3.91 4.85 -7.18
C SER A 187 -3.96 5.32 -5.72
N HIS A 188 -3.62 6.60 -5.50
CA HIS A 188 -3.65 7.19 -4.17
C HIS A 188 -5.03 7.04 -3.50
N THR A 189 -6.11 7.29 -4.25
CA THR A 189 -7.49 7.13 -3.79
C THR A 189 -7.81 5.69 -3.40
N ALA A 190 -7.33 4.71 -4.18
CA ALA A 190 -7.53 3.29 -3.88
C ALA A 190 -6.82 2.88 -2.58
N ILE A 191 -5.60 3.37 -2.36
CA ILE A 191 -4.85 3.15 -1.11
C ILE A 191 -5.61 3.78 0.06
N LEU A 192 -6.04 5.02 -0.10
CA LEU A 192 -6.76 5.75 0.95
C LEU A 192 -8.09 5.08 1.31
N ALA A 193 -8.88 4.66 0.32
CA ALA A 193 -10.13 3.94 0.55
C ALA A 193 -9.93 2.67 1.40
N ARG A 194 -8.86 1.90 1.12
CA ARG A 194 -8.48 0.74 1.92
C ARG A 194 -8.10 1.11 3.35
N MET A 195 -7.28 2.16 3.52
CA MET A 195 -6.85 2.65 4.83
C MET A 195 -8.03 3.14 5.66
N MET A 196 -9.00 3.79 5.02
CA MET A 196 -10.19 4.34 5.69
C MET A 196 -11.33 3.31 5.83
N ASN A 197 -11.19 2.10 5.30
CA ASN A 197 -12.23 1.07 5.25
C ASN A 197 -13.54 1.57 4.58
N ILE A 198 -13.39 2.37 3.52
CA ILE A 198 -14.50 2.95 2.75
C ILE A 198 -14.70 2.16 1.46
N PRO A 199 -15.92 1.69 1.13
CA PRO A 199 -16.20 1.02 -0.14
C PRO A 199 -15.76 1.86 -1.33
N ALA A 200 -15.06 1.25 -2.29
CA ALA A 200 -14.53 1.98 -3.44
C ALA A 200 -14.54 1.13 -4.71
N LEU A 201 -14.98 1.75 -5.80
CA LEU A 201 -14.97 1.20 -7.15
C LEU A 201 -14.14 2.10 -8.08
N ILE A 202 -13.40 1.49 -8.99
CA ILE A 202 -12.61 2.15 -10.03
C ILE A 202 -12.95 1.61 -11.42
N GLY A 203 -12.68 2.40 -12.45
CA GLY A 203 -12.98 1.99 -13.83
C GLY A 203 -14.47 1.88 -14.10
N VAL A 204 -15.30 2.68 -13.43
CA VAL A 204 -16.76 2.67 -13.61
C VAL A 204 -17.08 3.50 -14.85
N PRO A 205 -17.68 2.91 -15.91
CA PRO A 205 -17.92 3.59 -17.19
C PRO A 205 -19.16 4.50 -17.09
N ILE A 206 -19.03 5.64 -16.42
CA ILE A 206 -20.11 6.62 -16.24
C ILE A 206 -19.66 7.99 -16.72
N GLU A 207 -20.57 8.72 -17.38
CA GLU A 207 -20.34 10.09 -17.83
C GLU A 207 -20.71 11.05 -16.70
N LEU A 208 -19.71 11.75 -16.14
CA LEU A 208 -19.90 12.67 -15.00
C LEU A 208 -20.84 13.84 -15.34
N GLU A 209 -20.89 14.26 -16.61
CA GLU A 209 -21.76 15.34 -17.10
C GLU A 209 -23.24 14.99 -16.93
N SER A 210 -23.59 13.72 -17.04
CA SER A 210 -24.97 13.23 -16.90
C SER A 210 -25.42 13.11 -15.44
N LEU A 211 -24.49 13.19 -14.49
CA LEU A 211 -24.78 13.05 -13.07
C LEU A 211 -25.13 14.38 -12.41
N HIS A 212 -26.04 14.29 -11.46
CA HIS A 212 -26.45 15.41 -10.61
C HIS A 212 -26.25 15.08 -9.12
N ASN A 213 -25.81 16.07 -8.36
CA ASN A 213 -25.66 15.96 -6.91
C ASN A 213 -27.03 15.65 -6.25
N GLY A 214 -26.99 14.84 -5.18
CA GLY A 214 -28.17 14.50 -4.40
C GLY A 214 -28.98 13.30 -4.94
N VAL A 215 -28.59 12.74 -6.09
CA VAL A 215 -29.21 11.51 -6.62
C VAL A 215 -28.85 10.33 -5.72
N ASN A 216 -29.85 9.54 -5.32
CA ASN A 216 -29.59 8.35 -4.51
C ASN A 216 -28.87 7.26 -5.30
N ALA A 217 -27.90 6.64 -4.64
CA ALA A 217 -27.13 5.56 -5.25
C ALA A 217 -26.78 4.47 -4.22
N ILE A 218 -26.38 3.31 -4.73
CA ILE A 218 -25.82 2.20 -3.97
C ILE A 218 -24.47 1.83 -4.57
N VAL A 219 -23.47 1.68 -3.72
CA VAL A 219 -22.18 1.07 -4.05
C VAL A 219 -22.15 -0.31 -3.43
N ASP A 220 -22.08 -1.33 -4.26
CA ASP A 220 -21.84 -2.71 -3.85
C ASP A 220 -20.37 -3.05 -4.16
N GLY A 221 -19.53 -2.91 -3.15
CA GLY A 221 -18.12 -3.24 -3.23
C GLY A 221 -17.82 -4.74 -3.20
N GLN A 222 -18.80 -5.62 -2.89
CA GLN A 222 -18.61 -7.07 -2.99
C GLN A 222 -18.61 -7.50 -4.45
N ASP A 223 -19.64 -7.07 -5.21
CA ASP A 223 -19.84 -7.46 -6.60
C ASP A 223 -19.27 -6.44 -7.60
N GLY A 224 -18.72 -5.31 -7.12
CA GLY A 224 -18.17 -4.27 -7.99
C GLY A 224 -19.23 -3.48 -8.75
N ILE A 225 -20.39 -3.23 -8.16
CA ILE A 225 -21.54 -2.64 -8.85
C ILE A 225 -21.89 -1.28 -8.25
N PHE A 226 -22.13 -0.32 -9.13
CA PHE A 226 -22.70 0.98 -8.81
C PHE A 226 -24.11 1.09 -9.38
N TYR A 227 -25.11 1.28 -8.53
CA TYR A 227 -26.49 1.51 -8.91
C TYR A 227 -26.85 2.98 -8.73
N LEU A 228 -27.33 3.61 -9.80
CA LEU A 228 -27.85 4.97 -9.80
C LEU A 228 -29.40 4.93 -9.85
N ASN A 229 -30.05 5.77 -9.05
CA ASN A 229 -31.51 5.77 -8.88
C ASN A 229 -32.07 4.36 -8.57
N PRO A 230 -31.59 3.69 -7.50
CA PRO A 230 -32.05 2.37 -7.14
C PRO A 230 -33.54 2.41 -6.75
N ASP A 231 -34.23 1.32 -7.04
CA ASP A 231 -35.61 1.14 -6.59
C ASP A 231 -35.71 0.76 -5.09
N GLU A 232 -36.94 0.75 -4.56
CA GLU A 232 -37.15 0.45 -3.14
C GLU A 232 -36.67 -0.97 -2.76
N ASN A 233 -36.78 -1.95 -3.66
CA ASN A 233 -36.34 -3.31 -3.40
C ASN A 233 -34.81 -3.38 -3.29
N GLN A 234 -34.09 -2.67 -4.17
CA GLN A 234 -32.64 -2.61 -4.14
C GLN A 234 -32.14 -1.90 -2.90
N ILE A 235 -32.77 -0.80 -2.52
CA ILE A 235 -32.45 -0.11 -1.27
C ILE A 235 -32.68 -1.03 -0.07
N ALA A 236 -33.77 -1.81 -0.07
CA ALA A 236 -34.06 -2.74 1.01
C ALA A 236 -33.00 -3.87 1.08
N GLN A 237 -32.61 -4.45 -0.07
CA GLN A 237 -31.55 -5.46 -0.15
C GLN A 237 -30.19 -4.92 0.31
N ALA A 238 -29.83 -3.71 -0.13
CA ALA A 238 -28.57 -3.07 0.25
C ALA A 238 -28.54 -2.73 1.76
N LYS A 239 -29.67 -2.28 2.32
CA LYS A 239 -29.78 -2.06 3.78
C LYS A 239 -29.66 -3.36 4.57
N GLU A 240 -30.26 -4.45 4.08
CA GLU A 240 -30.11 -5.77 4.70
C GLU A 240 -28.65 -6.24 4.64
N ALA A 241 -27.97 -6.07 3.50
CA ALA A 241 -26.54 -6.38 3.36
C ALA A 241 -25.70 -5.55 4.33
N GLN A 242 -25.93 -4.25 4.41
CA GLN A 242 -25.22 -3.33 5.31
C GLN A 242 -25.48 -3.68 6.79
N GLN A 243 -26.70 -4.04 7.13
CA GLN A 243 -27.02 -4.50 8.48
C GLN A 243 -26.29 -5.80 8.82
N LYS A 244 -26.28 -6.78 7.91
CA LYS A 244 -25.53 -8.04 8.07
C LYS A 244 -24.04 -7.78 8.25
N GLU A 245 -23.45 -6.88 7.45
CA GLU A 245 -22.04 -6.48 7.60
C GLU A 245 -21.76 -5.88 8.99
N GLN A 246 -22.65 -5.00 9.47
CA GLN A 246 -22.52 -4.40 10.79
C GLN A 246 -22.69 -5.41 11.92
N GLU A 247 -23.66 -6.32 11.81
CA GLU A 247 -23.87 -7.41 12.77
C GLU A 247 -22.66 -8.35 12.79
N GLN A 248 -22.12 -8.69 11.60
CA GLN A 248 -20.90 -9.48 11.48
C GLN A 248 -19.71 -8.80 12.14
N LYS A 249 -19.49 -7.49 11.89
CA LYS A 249 -18.44 -6.71 12.57
C LYS A 249 -18.60 -6.74 14.10
N LYS A 250 -19.83 -6.60 14.60
CA LYS A 250 -20.12 -6.69 16.05
C LYS A 250 -19.86 -8.10 16.60
N LEU A 251 -20.25 -9.16 15.87
CA LEU A 251 -19.96 -10.53 16.25
C LEU A 251 -18.45 -10.80 16.28
N LEU A 252 -17.72 -10.33 15.27
CA LEU A 252 -16.27 -10.46 15.21
C LEU A 252 -15.56 -9.72 16.36
N ALA A 253 -16.10 -8.59 16.79
CA ALA A 253 -15.56 -7.86 17.95
C ALA A 253 -15.55 -8.71 19.24
N ASN A 254 -16.43 -9.70 19.38
CA ASN A 254 -16.45 -10.64 20.51
C ASN A 254 -15.23 -11.58 20.54
N TYR A 255 -14.47 -11.66 19.45
CA TYR A 255 -13.25 -12.45 19.35
C TYR A 255 -11.99 -11.65 19.73
N LYS A 256 -12.09 -10.34 19.97
CA LYS A 256 -10.97 -9.56 20.53
C LYS A 256 -10.61 -10.09 21.92
N GLY A 257 -9.31 -10.20 22.18
CA GLY A 257 -8.76 -10.73 23.44
C GLY A 257 -8.89 -12.25 23.62
N ARG A 258 -9.40 -12.97 22.62
CA ARG A 258 -9.42 -14.44 22.64
C ARG A 258 -8.18 -15.00 21.96
N GLU A 259 -7.69 -16.12 22.48
CA GLU A 259 -6.67 -16.90 21.77
C GLU A 259 -7.25 -17.56 20.52
N SER A 260 -6.43 -17.69 19.48
CA SER A 260 -6.80 -18.38 18.23
C SER A 260 -6.61 -19.89 18.39
N VAL A 261 -7.56 -20.53 19.08
CA VAL A 261 -7.51 -21.97 19.46
C VAL A 261 -8.75 -22.67 18.92
N THR A 262 -8.56 -23.84 18.29
CA THR A 262 -9.66 -24.71 17.85
C THR A 262 -10.37 -25.35 19.06
N LYS A 263 -11.56 -25.90 18.87
CA LYS A 263 -12.31 -26.60 19.93
C LYS A 263 -11.55 -27.81 20.44
N SER A 264 -10.71 -28.45 19.63
CA SER A 264 -9.81 -29.53 20.04
C SER A 264 -8.57 -29.07 20.81
N GLY A 265 -8.39 -27.77 21.03
CA GLY A 265 -7.29 -27.22 21.81
C GLY A 265 -6.02 -26.91 21.00
N ARG A 266 -6.05 -27.00 19.67
CA ARG A 266 -4.90 -26.64 18.84
C ARG A 266 -4.81 -25.14 18.69
N LYS A 267 -3.69 -24.56 19.13
CA LYS A 267 -3.39 -23.13 18.95
C LYS A 267 -2.78 -22.87 17.58
N ILE A 268 -3.26 -21.83 16.90
CA ILE A 268 -2.71 -21.28 15.66
C ILE A 268 -2.31 -19.85 15.95
N ASN A 269 -1.07 -19.47 15.69
CA ASN A 269 -0.65 -18.08 15.84
C ASN A 269 -1.27 -17.25 14.72
N LEU A 270 -1.98 -16.19 15.08
CA LEU A 270 -2.65 -15.33 14.10
C LEU A 270 -2.00 -13.95 14.08
N TYR A 271 -1.19 -13.72 13.07
CA TYR A 271 -0.39 -12.53 12.91
C TYR A 271 -0.94 -11.63 11.80
N ALA A 272 -0.40 -10.40 11.73
CA ALA A 272 -0.76 -9.44 10.71
C ALA A 272 0.39 -9.18 9.73
N ASN A 273 0.03 -8.85 8.48
CA ASN A 273 0.94 -8.35 7.47
C ASN A 273 0.92 -6.83 7.49
N ILE A 274 2.09 -6.19 7.47
CA ILE A 274 2.24 -4.73 7.39
C ILE A 274 3.22 -4.31 6.30
N GLY A 275 3.02 -3.10 5.78
CA GLY A 275 3.85 -2.49 4.75
C GLY A 275 4.70 -1.32 5.25
N ASN A 276 4.36 -0.76 6.43
CA ASN A 276 5.08 0.37 7.02
C ASN A 276 4.89 0.41 8.55
N VAL A 277 5.61 1.31 9.22
CA VAL A 277 5.58 1.44 10.69
C VAL A 277 4.21 1.89 11.21
N SER A 278 3.50 2.76 10.49
CA SER A 278 2.19 3.27 10.91
C SER A 278 1.10 2.21 10.95
N ASP A 279 1.26 1.11 10.21
CA ASP A 279 0.30 0.00 10.19
C ASP A 279 0.21 -0.74 11.54
N VAL A 280 1.21 -0.60 12.41
CA VAL A 280 1.21 -1.23 13.75
C VAL A 280 -0.02 -0.84 14.56
N ALA A 281 -0.52 0.39 14.42
CA ALA A 281 -1.75 0.82 15.08
C ALA A 281 -2.95 -0.08 14.69
N TYR A 282 -3.07 -0.43 13.40
CA TYR A 282 -4.13 -1.33 12.91
C TYR A 282 -3.93 -2.77 13.37
N VAL A 283 -2.67 -3.22 13.49
CA VAL A 283 -2.35 -4.55 14.05
C VAL A 283 -2.89 -4.67 15.48
N LEU A 284 -2.62 -3.66 16.31
CA LEU A 284 -3.07 -3.61 17.70
C LEU A 284 -4.59 -3.42 17.81
N GLU A 285 -5.18 -2.56 16.98
CA GLU A 285 -6.63 -2.34 16.94
C GLU A 285 -7.40 -3.62 16.58
N ASN A 286 -6.89 -4.43 15.66
CA ASN A 286 -7.50 -5.70 15.25
C ASN A 286 -7.04 -6.89 16.08
N ASP A 287 -6.31 -6.65 17.16
CA ASP A 287 -5.91 -7.65 18.13
C ASP A 287 -5.09 -8.82 17.55
N ALA A 288 -4.20 -8.54 16.59
CA ALA A 288 -3.29 -9.56 16.09
C ALA A 288 -2.28 -9.99 17.17
N GLU A 289 -1.93 -11.27 17.16
CA GLU A 289 -1.02 -11.87 18.15
C GLU A 289 0.46 -11.57 17.85
N GLY A 290 0.76 -11.03 16.65
CA GLY A 290 2.07 -10.64 16.19
C GLY A 290 2.04 -10.03 14.80
N ILE A 291 3.21 -9.81 14.23
CA ILE A 291 3.43 -9.44 12.83
C ILE A 291 4.17 -10.58 12.16
N GLY A 292 3.53 -11.28 11.21
CA GLY A 292 4.13 -12.41 10.50
C GLY A 292 4.82 -12.00 9.19
N LEU A 293 4.54 -10.78 8.72
CA LEU A 293 5.25 -10.18 7.60
C LEU A 293 5.31 -8.66 7.74
N PHE A 294 6.49 -8.14 8.06
CA PHE A 294 6.79 -6.74 7.87
C PHE A 294 7.66 -6.58 6.62
N ARG A 295 7.10 -5.93 5.60
CA ARG A 295 7.78 -5.66 4.33
C ARG A 295 8.73 -4.48 4.50
N SER A 296 10.03 -4.71 4.39
CA SER A 296 11.04 -3.64 4.57
C SER A 296 11.22 -2.74 3.34
N GLU A 297 10.58 -3.06 2.22
CA GLU A 297 10.73 -2.37 0.94
C GLU A 297 10.34 -0.88 1.01
N PHE A 298 9.43 -0.51 1.91
CA PHE A 298 9.05 0.90 2.10
C PHE A 298 10.24 1.82 2.46
N LEU A 299 11.32 1.26 3.05
CA LEU A 299 12.54 1.99 3.36
C LEU A 299 13.39 2.28 2.12
N TYR A 300 13.16 1.55 1.05
CA TYR A 300 13.96 1.59 -0.18
C TYR A 300 13.22 2.26 -1.35
N LEU A 301 11.90 2.34 -1.30
CA LEU A 301 11.08 2.85 -2.40
C LEU A 301 10.83 4.35 -2.25
N GLY A 302 10.75 5.06 -3.40
CA GLY A 302 10.42 6.48 -3.44
C GLY A 302 11.56 7.42 -2.98
N ARG A 303 12.81 6.99 -3.16
CA ARG A 303 14.02 7.75 -2.80
C ARG A 303 15.14 7.53 -3.82
N ASP A 304 16.15 8.38 -3.76
CA ASP A 304 17.26 8.41 -4.72
C ASP A 304 18.55 7.76 -4.20
N GLU A 305 18.56 7.32 -2.93
CA GLU A 305 19.72 6.70 -2.29
C GLU A 305 19.33 5.56 -1.35
N LEU A 306 20.30 4.69 -1.05
CA LEU A 306 20.11 3.59 -0.11
C LEU A 306 19.78 4.11 1.30
N PRO A 307 18.83 3.49 2.03
CA PRO A 307 18.62 3.79 3.44
C PRO A 307 19.86 3.42 4.25
N ASP A 308 20.30 4.32 5.09
CA ASP A 308 21.43 4.05 5.97
C ASP A 308 21.07 3.10 7.13
N GLU A 309 22.09 2.63 7.86
CA GLU A 309 21.90 1.72 9.00
C GLU A 309 21.04 2.33 10.11
N THR A 310 21.19 3.63 10.36
CA THR A 310 20.50 4.34 11.46
C THR A 310 19.01 4.50 11.15
N GLU A 311 18.69 4.85 9.92
CA GLU A 311 17.31 4.96 9.44
C GLU A 311 16.58 3.62 9.54
N GLN A 312 17.17 2.56 9.01
CA GLN A 312 16.63 1.21 9.09
C GLN A 312 16.48 0.74 10.54
N PHE A 313 17.50 0.93 11.35
CA PHE A 313 17.48 0.59 12.78
C PHE A 313 16.33 1.29 13.52
N ASN A 314 16.15 2.59 13.30
CA ASN A 314 15.09 3.35 13.95
C ASN A 314 13.70 2.84 13.58
N ALA A 315 13.46 2.53 12.30
CA ALA A 315 12.19 1.97 11.84
C ALA A 315 11.90 0.59 12.47
N TYR A 316 12.87 -0.32 12.45
CA TYR A 316 12.72 -1.66 13.04
C TYR A 316 12.54 -1.59 14.55
N ARG A 317 13.35 -0.80 15.25
CA ARG A 317 13.24 -0.58 16.69
C ARG A 317 11.86 -0.06 17.08
N GLN A 318 11.34 0.93 16.35
CA GLN A 318 10.03 1.51 16.63
C GLN A 318 8.92 0.47 16.57
N VAL A 319 8.90 -0.37 15.52
CA VAL A 319 7.91 -1.46 15.40
C VAL A 319 8.04 -2.45 16.56
N LEU A 320 9.26 -2.88 16.88
CA LEU A 320 9.49 -3.83 17.96
C LEU A 320 9.04 -3.28 19.32
N GLN A 321 9.35 -2.02 19.61
CA GLN A 321 8.91 -1.37 20.84
C GLN A 321 7.38 -1.22 20.92
N MET A 322 6.71 -0.88 19.81
CA MET A 322 5.24 -0.80 19.77
C MET A 322 4.57 -2.17 19.93
N MET A 323 5.19 -3.24 19.44
CA MET A 323 4.67 -4.60 19.55
C MET A 323 5.01 -5.28 20.88
N ALA A 324 5.88 -4.68 21.69
CA ALA A 324 6.35 -5.22 22.97
C ALA A 324 6.89 -6.67 22.82
N ASP A 325 6.32 -7.64 23.57
CA ASP A 325 6.78 -9.04 23.54
C ASP A 325 6.18 -9.85 22.36
N LYS A 326 5.28 -9.26 21.58
CA LYS A 326 4.67 -9.94 20.44
C LYS A 326 5.70 -10.13 19.32
N LYS A 327 5.64 -11.29 18.66
CA LYS A 327 6.56 -11.63 17.57
C LYS A 327 6.42 -10.68 16.39
N VAL A 328 7.56 -10.28 15.82
CA VAL A 328 7.65 -9.48 14.60
C VAL A 328 8.61 -10.16 13.62
N VAL A 329 8.07 -10.63 12.51
CA VAL A 329 8.87 -11.19 11.41
C VAL A 329 9.14 -10.10 10.39
N ILE A 330 10.40 -9.71 10.23
CA ILE A 330 10.83 -8.72 9.26
C ILE A 330 11.46 -9.42 8.06
N ARG A 331 10.91 -9.17 6.88
CA ARG A 331 11.47 -9.65 5.62
C ARG A 331 12.61 -8.73 5.17
N THR A 332 13.74 -9.30 4.82
CA THR A 332 14.84 -8.54 4.19
C THR A 332 14.43 -8.08 2.80
N LEU A 333 15.25 -7.24 2.18
CA LEU A 333 15.01 -6.63 0.87
C LEU A 333 14.41 -7.60 -0.15
N ASP A 334 13.23 -7.25 -0.69
CA ASP A 334 12.56 -7.97 -1.79
C ASP A 334 12.21 -7.00 -2.92
N ILE A 335 13.22 -6.44 -3.55
CA ILE A 335 13.12 -5.54 -4.70
C ILE A 335 13.76 -6.20 -5.92
N GLY A 336 13.18 -5.95 -7.08
CA GLY A 336 13.69 -6.33 -8.39
C GLY A 336 13.46 -5.19 -9.38
N ALA A 337 13.76 -5.41 -10.66
CA ALA A 337 13.62 -4.44 -11.74
C ALA A 337 12.16 -4.00 -12.00
N ASP A 338 11.17 -4.64 -11.36
CA ASP A 338 9.75 -4.25 -11.35
C ASP A 338 9.43 -3.12 -10.36
N LYS A 339 10.39 -2.78 -9.50
CA LYS A 339 10.26 -1.73 -8.48
C LYS A 339 11.15 -0.54 -8.80
N LYS A 340 10.67 0.64 -8.45
CA LYS A 340 11.41 1.88 -8.66
C LYS A 340 12.45 2.07 -7.55
N ALA A 341 13.68 1.67 -7.86
CA ALA A 341 14.86 1.86 -7.03
C ALA A 341 16.09 1.98 -7.95
N ASP A 342 16.12 3.03 -8.78
CA ASP A 342 17.11 3.20 -9.86
C ASP A 342 18.54 3.26 -9.33
N TYR A 343 18.73 3.76 -8.11
CA TYR A 343 20.01 3.78 -7.41
C TYR A 343 20.59 2.38 -7.12
N LEU A 344 19.79 1.31 -7.22
CA LEU A 344 20.29 -0.08 -7.16
C LEU A 344 20.93 -0.53 -8.47
N GLY A 345 20.79 0.23 -9.56
CA GLY A 345 21.40 -0.06 -10.84
C GLY A 345 20.92 -1.38 -11.50
N LEU A 346 19.70 -1.82 -11.21
CA LEU A 346 19.19 -3.12 -11.64
C LEU A 346 18.98 -3.23 -13.15
N GLY A 347 18.88 -2.10 -13.86
CA GLY A 347 18.59 -2.09 -15.29
C GLY A 347 17.16 -2.55 -15.60
N LYS A 348 16.85 -2.65 -16.91
CA LYS A 348 15.55 -3.16 -17.38
C LYS A 348 15.67 -4.65 -17.69
N GLU A 349 14.75 -5.43 -17.15
CA GLU A 349 14.64 -6.87 -17.38
C GLU A 349 13.32 -7.21 -18.08
N ASP A 350 13.34 -8.18 -19.00
CA ASP A 350 12.13 -8.65 -19.69
C ASP A 350 11.18 -9.40 -18.75
N ASN A 351 11.73 -10.07 -17.73
CA ASN A 351 10.98 -10.84 -16.75
C ASN A 351 11.47 -10.55 -15.31
N PRO A 352 11.16 -9.37 -14.75
CA PRO A 352 11.69 -8.96 -13.44
C PRO A 352 11.36 -9.94 -12.31
N ALA A 353 10.20 -10.59 -12.36
CA ALA A 353 9.81 -11.58 -11.35
C ALA A 353 10.74 -12.80 -11.32
N LEU A 354 11.39 -13.15 -12.43
CA LEU A 354 12.35 -14.24 -12.57
C LEU A 354 13.81 -13.75 -12.56
N GLY A 355 14.01 -12.44 -12.45
CA GLY A 355 15.27 -11.76 -12.67
C GLY A 355 16.15 -11.60 -11.44
N TYR A 356 16.98 -10.57 -11.48
CA TYR A 356 17.92 -10.20 -10.43
C TYR A 356 17.18 -9.40 -9.33
N ARG A 357 16.76 -10.09 -8.29
CA ARG A 357 15.95 -9.52 -7.21
C ARG A 357 16.23 -10.16 -5.85
N ALA A 358 15.80 -9.49 -4.79
CA ALA A 358 15.76 -10.00 -3.43
C ALA A 358 17.11 -10.53 -2.96
N ILE A 359 17.15 -11.78 -2.47
CA ILE A 359 18.37 -12.38 -1.94
C ILE A 359 19.51 -12.46 -2.98
N ARG A 360 19.18 -12.50 -4.26
CA ARG A 360 20.19 -12.51 -5.33
C ARG A 360 21.01 -11.21 -5.31
N ILE A 361 20.34 -10.06 -5.14
CA ILE A 361 20.98 -8.76 -4.94
C ILE A 361 21.81 -8.78 -3.66
N CYS A 362 21.22 -9.23 -2.56
CA CYS A 362 21.85 -9.24 -1.24
C CYS A 362 23.16 -10.06 -1.21
N LEU A 363 23.23 -11.18 -1.94
CA LEU A 363 24.40 -12.04 -1.97
C LEU A 363 25.51 -11.51 -2.91
N GLU A 364 25.16 -10.81 -3.99
CA GLU A 364 26.12 -10.21 -4.92
C GLU A 364 26.55 -8.79 -4.52
N GLN A 365 25.72 -8.07 -3.76
CA GLN A 365 25.99 -6.74 -3.22
C GLN A 365 25.96 -6.79 -1.68
N PRO A 366 26.93 -7.45 -1.05
CA PRO A 366 26.90 -7.73 0.39
C PRO A 366 26.87 -6.48 1.28
N ASP A 367 27.35 -5.33 0.80
CA ASP A 367 27.33 -4.07 1.57
C ASP A 367 25.88 -3.61 1.84
N ILE A 368 24.98 -3.73 0.86
CA ILE A 368 23.56 -3.41 1.05
C ILE A 368 22.96 -4.36 2.09
N PHE A 369 23.26 -5.65 1.96
CA PHE A 369 22.73 -6.66 2.85
C PHE A 369 23.28 -6.53 4.27
N LYS A 370 24.60 -6.28 4.43
CA LYS A 370 25.22 -6.05 5.72
C LYS A 370 24.63 -4.84 6.44
N THR A 371 24.40 -3.73 5.71
CA THR A 371 23.74 -2.53 6.29
C THR A 371 22.37 -2.89 6.88
N GLN A 372 21.54 -3.64 6.13
CA GLN A 372 20.23 -4.09 6.63
C GLN A 372 20.37 -5.05 7.83
N LEU A 373 21.27 -6.03 7.75
CA LEU A 373 21.50 -6.99 8.83
C LEU A 373 22.02 -6.31 10.10
N ARG A 374 22.96 -5.36 10.01
CA ARG A 374 23.42 -4.58 11.15
C ARG A 374 22.26 -3.89 11.85
N ALA A 375 21.39 -3.22 11.08
CA ALA A 375 20.21 -2.56 11.63
C ALA A 375 19.25 -3.56 12.32
N LEU A 376 19.02 -4.72 11.71
CA LEU A 376 18.14 -5.77 12.26
C LEU A 376 18.71 -6.39 13.55
N LEU A 377 19.99 -6.77 13.56
CA LEU A 377 20.63 -7.37 14.74
C LEU A 377 20.67 -6.39 15.93
N ARG A 378 20.90 -5.11 15.68
CA ARG A 378 20.81 -4.05 16.69
C ARG A 378 19.37 -3.89 17.21
N ALA A 379 18.39 -3.89 16.30
CA ALA A 379 16.98 -3.74 16.64
C ALA A 379 16.42 -4.93 17.44
N ALA A 380 16.97 -6.12 17.28
CA ALA A 380 16.57 -7.33 18.00
C ALA A 380 16.61 -7.20 19.54
N LYS A 381 17.43 -6.29 20.06
CA LYS A 381 17.48 -5.96 21.51
C LYS A 381 16.18 -5.31 22.04
N TYR A 382 15.30 -4.85 21.18
CA TYR A 382 14.14 -4.02 21.56
C TYR A 382 12.80 -4.75 21.47
N GLY A 383 12.78 -6.04 21.13
CA GLY A 383 11.57 -6.84 21.06
C GLY A 383 11.80 -8.24 20.46
N ASN A 384 10.74 -8.97 20.24
CA ASN A 384 10.78 -10.35 19.75
C ASN A 384 10.85 -10.39 18.21
N LEU A 385 12.07 -10.16 17.67
CA LEU A 385 12.35 -10.16 16.24
C LEU A 385 12.59 -11.57 15.68
N SER A 386 12.11 -11.82 14.46
CA SER A 386 12.56 -12.90 13.58
C SER A 386 12.88 -12.31 12.20
N ILE A 387 13.96 -12.77 11.57
CA ILE A 387 14.38 -12.31 10.23
C ILE A 387 13.95 -13.37 9.19
N MET A 388 13.35 -12.91 8.08
CA MET A 388 12.89 -13.76 6.99
C MET A 388 13.57 -13.38 5.67
N TYR A 389 14.19 -14.35 5.01
CA TYR A 389 14.89 -14.16 3.74
C TYR A 389 14.01 -14.59 2.55
N PRO A 390 13.74 -13.68 1.58
CA PRO A 390 12.90 -13.96 0.42
C PRO A 390 13.65 -14.66 -0.71
N MET A 391 12.92 -15.24 -1.66
CA MET A 391 13.41 -15.77 -2.96
C MET A 391 14.49 -16.84 -2.88
N ILE A 392 14.53 -17.62 -1.81
CA ILE A 392 15.48 -18.74 -1.62
C ILE A 392 15.18 -19.88 -2.59
N ILE A 393 16.22 -20.48 -3.15
CA ILE A 393 16.13 -21.63 -4.06
C ILE A 393 17.01 -22.81 -3.65
N SER A 394 17.94 -22.62 -2.69
CA SER A 394 18.89 -23.66 -2.32
C SER A 394 19.34 -23.61 -0.85
N VAL A 395 19.93 -24.70 -0.40
CA VAL A 395 20.59 -24.81 0.92
C VAL A 395 21.85 -23.95 0.98
N GLU A 396 22.58 -23.83 -0.13
CA GLU A 396 23.83 -23.09 -0.27
C GLU A 396 23.59 -21.59 -0.06
N GLU A 397 22.46 -21.05 -0.54
CA GLU A 397 22.07 -19.65 -0.27
C GLU A 397 21.89 -19.41 1.23
N VAL A 398 21.20 -20.32 1.94
CA VAL A 398 21.02 -20.22 3.39
C VAL A 398 22.35 -20.27 4.13
N VAL A 399 23.27 -21.14 3.71
CA VAL A 399 24.62 -21.21 4.28
C VAL A 399 25.38 -19.89 4.06
N SER A 400 25.29 -19.31 2.86
CA SER A 400 25.93 -18.02 2.52
C SER A 400 25.34 -16.87 3.35
N ILE A 401 24.03 -16.84 3.52
CA ILE A 401 23.36 -15.83 4.38
C ILE A 401 23.86 -15.94 5.82
N LYS A 402 23.89 -17.15 6.40
CA LYS A 402 24.34 -17.35 7.79
C LYS A 402 25.79 -16.95 7.98
N LYS A 403 26.65 -17.13 6.97
CA LYS A 403 28.02 -16.65 7.00
C LYS A 403 28.06 -15.12 7.08
N ILE A 404 27.29 -14.41 6.25
CA ILE A 404 27.22 -12.95 6.28
C ILE A 404 26.67 -12.44 7.63
N VAL A 405 25.66 -13.11 8.18
CA VAL A 405 25.12 -12.78 9.52
C VAL A 405 26.20 -12.91 10.60
N ALA A 406 27.01 -13.97 10.54
CA ALA A 406 28.11 -14.16 11.49
C ALA A 406 29.20 -13.07 11.35
N GLU A 407 29.56 -12.70 10.11
CA GLU A 407 30.48 -11.59 9.85
C GLU A 407 29.95 -10.27 10.43
N VAL A 408 28.66 -9.97 10.20
CA VAL A 408 28.02 -8.77 10.74
C VAL A 408 27.99 -8.78 12.27
N ALA A 409 27.71 -9.91 12.89
CA ALA A 409 27.76 -10.04 14.35
C ALA A 409 29.16 -9.77 14.91
N GLU A 410 30.21 -10.31 14.26
CA GLU A 410 31.61 -10.06 14.63
C GLU A 410 32.00 -8.58 14.46
N GLU A 411 31.54 -7.91 13.38
CA GLU A 411 31.73 -6.48 13.16
C GLU A 411 31.12 -5.66 14.32
N LEU A 412 29.85 -5.92 14.66
CA LEU A 412 29.16 -5.22 15.76
C LEU A 412 29.84 -5.46 17.13
N GLU A 413 30.32 -6.67 17.39
CA GLU A 413 31.03 -7.00 18.61
C GLU A 413 32.37 -6.24 18.72
N ASN A 414 33.13 -6.19 17.62
CA ASN A 414 34.39 -5.45 17.56
C ASN A 414 34.21 -3.94 17.75
N GLU A 415 33.07 -3.41 17.28
CA GLU A 415 32.68 -2.00 17.45
C GLU A 415 32.06 -1.71 18.83
N ASN A 416 31.86 -2.73 19.68
CA ASN A 416 31.13 -2.65 20.95
C ASN A 416 29.69 -2.13 20.82
N ILE A 417 29.02 -2.43 19.70
CA ILE A 417 27.62 -2.08 19.45
C ILE A 417 26.73 -3.23 19.96
N PRO A 418 25.78 -2.96 20.87
CA PRO A 418 24.89 -4.00 21.39
C PRO A 418 24.00 -4.60 20.29
N TYR A 419 23.96 -5.92 20.18
CA TYR A 419 23.14 -6.67 19.22
C TYR A 419 22.61 -7.96 19.84
N GLU A 420 21.69 -8.61 19.12
CA GLU A 420 21.20 -9.96 19.38
C GLU A 420 20.98 -10.67 18.05
N ILE A 421 21.22 -11.97 17.99
CA ILE A 421 20.93 -12.80 16.80
C ILE A 421 19.55 -13.41 17.01
N PRO A 422 18.53 -12.94 16.28
CA PRO A 422 17.15 -13.43 16.40
C PRO A 422 16.96 -14.75 15.62
N GLU A 423 15.76 -15.34 15.70
CA GLU A 423 15.36 -16.44 14.82
C GLU A 423 15.53 -16.01 13.35
N GLN A 424 15.99 -16.96 12.53
CA GLN A 424 16.22 -16.76 11.10
C GLN A 424 15.46 -17.81 10.29
N GLY A 425 14.53 -17.38 9.48
CA GLY A 425 13.74 -18.22 8.60
C GLY A 425 13.81 -17.76 7.14
N ILE A 426 13.11 -18.48 6.29
CA ILE A 426 13.00 -18.14 4.87
C ILE A 426 11.55 -18.05 4.44
N MET A 427 11.33 -17.27 3.38
CA MET A 427 10.07 -17.31 2.64
C MET A 427 10.09 -18.47 1.65
N ILE A 428 9.12 -19.37 1.78
CA ILE A 428 8.89 -20.43 0.80
C ILE A 428 7.93 -19.86 -0.26
N GLU A 429 8.51 -19.41 -1.35
CA GLU A 429 7.75 -18.80 -2.45
C GLU A 429 8.23 -19.26 -3.83
N THR A 430 9.32 -20.03 -3.87
CA THR A 430 9.79 -20.71 -5.05
C THR A 430 9.50 -22.22 -4.95
N PRO A 431 9.11 -22.89 -6.03
CA PRO A 431 8.95 -24.34 -6.02
C PRO A 431 10.23 -25.09 -5.60
N ALA A 432 11.41 -24.53 -5.91
CA ALA A 432 12.69 -25.09 -5.51
C ALA A 432 12.82 -25.16 -3.97
N ALA A 433 12.55 -24.06 -3.27
CA ALA A 433 12.59 -24.05 -1.80
C ALA A 433 11.54 -24.99 -1.18
N GLY A 434 10.32 -25.06 -1.75
CA GLY A 434 9.30 -26.00 -1.33
C GLY A 434 9.75 -27.46 -1.46
N MET A 435 10.35 -27.81 -2.59
CA MET A 435 10.87 -29.17 -2.83
C MET A 435 12.05 -29.51 -1.91
N LEU A 436 12.88 -28.55 -1.54
CA LEU A 436 14.06 -28.73 -0.68
C LEU A 436 13.77 -28.42 0.81
N SER A 437 12.51 -28.24 1.18
CA SER A 437 12.10 -27.76 2.52
C SER A 437 12.67 -28.63 3.67
N GLU A 438 12.79 -29.95 3.49
CA GLU A 438 13.39 -30.83 4.49
C GLU A 438 14.87 -30.49 4.72
N GLY A 439 15.70 -30.41 3.65
CA GLY A 439 17.12 -30.09 3.76
C GLY A 439 17.39 -28.65 4.23
N ILE A 440 16.52 -27.70 3.87
CA ILE A 440 16.62 -26.32 4.35
C ILE A 440 16.20 -26.23 5.82
N GLY A 441 15.21 -27.00 6.25
CA GLY A 441 14.69 -27.03 7.62
C GLY A 441 15.74 -27.35 8.69
N GLU A 442 16.80 -28.09 8.33
CA GLU A 442 17.95 -28.31 9.22
C GLU A 442 18.70 -27.03 9.60
N ARG A 443 18.59 -25.99 8.78
CA ARG A 443 19.45 -24.80 8.84
C ARG A 443 18.73 -23.51 9.20
N VAL A 444 17.42 -23.53 9.27
CA VAL A 444 16.59 -22.36 9.60
C VAL A 444 15.74 -22.62 10.83
N ASP A 445 15.16 -21.58 11.39
CA ASP A 445 14.32 -21.67 12.59
C ASP A 445 12.83 -21.76 12.24
N PHE A 446 12.43 -21.27 11.06
CA PHE A 446 11.05 -21.31 10.60
C PHE A 446 10.93 -21.16 9.08
N PHE A 447 9.73 -21.46 8.58
CA PHE A 447 9.29 -21.14 7.23
C PHE A 447 8.06 -20.23 7.26
N SER A 448 7.98 -19.30 6.32
CA SER A 448 6.77 -18.55 6.03
C SER A 448 6.44 -18.66 4.54
N ILE A 449 5.26 -19.17 4.22
CA ILE A 449 4.89 -19.49 2.85
C ILE A 449 4.28 -18.24 2.17
N GLY A 450 4.98 -17.70 1.17
CA GLY A 450 4.54 -16.61 0.31
C GLY A 450 3.66 -17.14 -0.81
N THR A 451 2.38 -17.40 -0.55
CA THR A 451 1.50 -18.12 -1.47
C THR A 451 1.26 -17.43 -2.80
N ASN A 452 1.39 -16.10 -2.88
CA ASN A 452 1.19 -15.36 -4.12
C ASN A 452 2.27 -15.69 -5.15
N ASP A 453 3.54 -15.58 -4.76
CA ASP A 453 4.68 -15.88 -5.62
C ASP A 453 4.85 -17.40 -5.80
N LEU A 454 4.57 -18.18 -4.76
CA LEU A 454 4.54 -19.65 -4.89
C LEU A 454 3.52 -20.10 -5.96
N THR A 455 2.34 -19.50 -6.00
CA THR A 455 1.33 -19.79 -7.04
C THR A 455 1.82 -19.36 -8.41
N GLN A 456 2.36 -18.13 -8.53
CA GLN A 456 2.91 -17.60 -9.77
C GLN A 456 3.96 -18.54 -10.37
N TYR A 457 4.95 -18.95 -9.58
CA TYR A 457 6.05 -19.78 -10.05
C TYR A 457 5.66 -21.25 -10.24
N THR A 458 4.78 -21.79 -9.40
CA THR A 458 4.30 -23.17 -9.54
C THR A 458 3.47 -23.35 -10.81
N LEU A 459 2.63 -22.36 -11.14
CA LEU A 459 1.76 -22.42 -12.31
C LEU A 459 2.36 -21.77 -13.56
N ALA A 460 3.55 -21.15 -13.45
CA ALA A 460 4.21 -20.40 -14.52
C ALA A 460 3.30 -19.31 -15.11
N ILE A 461 2.63 -18.54 -14.25
CA ILE A 461 1.68 -17.49 -14.62
C ILE A 461 2.11 -16.18 -13.98
N ASP A 462 2.29 -15.14 -14.81
CA ASP A 462 2.49 -13.78 -14.32
C ASP A 462 1.17 -13.23 -13.74
N ARG A 463 1.10 -13.07 -12.41
CA ARG A 463 -0.07 -12.58 -11.69
C ARG A 463 -0.39 -11.10 -11.92
N GLN A 464 0.53 -10.35 -12.55
CA GLN A 464 0.32 -8.95 -12.91
C GLN A 464 -0.31 -8.80 -14.30
N ASN A 465 -0.35 -9.88 -15.09
CA ASN A 465 -0.92 -9.87 -16.43
C ASN A 465 -2.42 -10.20 -16.39
N ASN A 466 -3.26 -9.19 -16.47
CA ASN A 466 -4.73 -9.30 -16.44
C ASN A 466 -5.31 -10.28 -17.48
N ARG A 467 -4.58 -10.57 -18.58
CA ARG A 467 -5.01 -11.55 -19.59
C ARG A 467 -4.95 -12.99 -19.08
N LEU A 468 -4.18 -13.22 -17.99
CA LEU A 468 -3.98 -14.53 -17.40
C LEU A 468 -4.84 -14.78 -16.16
N ASP A 469 -5.66 -13.82 -15.71
CA ASP A 469 -6.48 -13.92 -14.49
C ASP A 469 -7.31 -15.20 -14.45
N ARG A 470 -7.89 -15.61 -15.57
CA ARG A 470 -8.69 -16.84 -15.67
C ARG A 470 -7.88 -18.14 -15.47
N PHE A 471 -6.57 -18.09 -15.60
CA PHE A 471 -5.66 -19.23 -15.42
C PHE A 471 -5.00 -19.21 -14.04
N TYR A 472 -4.95 -18.06 -13.38
CA TYR A 472 -4.38 -17.90 -12.06
C TYR A 472 -5.35 -18.45 -11.01
N ASN A 473 -5.05 -19.66 -10.52
CA ASN A 473 -5.86 -20.34 -9.51
C ASN A 473 -5.01 -20.63 -8.26
N PRO A 474 -5.08 -19.80 -7.21
CA PRO A 474 -4.33 -20.05 -5.97
C PRO A 474 -4.80 -21.31 -5.21
N HIS A 475 -6.03 -21.82 -5.47
CA HIS A 475 -6.53 -23.09 -4.92
C HIS A 475 -6.06 -24.31 -5.72
N HIS A 476 -5.16 -24.14 -6.68
CA HIS A 476 -4.68 -25.25 -7.51
C HIS A 476 -3.99 -26.31 -6.66
N GLU A 477 -4.32 -27.60 -6.92
CA GLU A 477 -3.85 -28.71 -6.10
C GLU A 477 -2.32 -28.81 -6.04
N ALA A 478 -1.60 -28.41 -7.08
CA ALA A 478 -0.13 -28.36 -7.07
C ALA A 478 0.41 -27.38 -6.02
N VAL A 479 -0.23 -26.23 -5.86
CA VAL A 479 0.14 -25.22 -4.85
C VAL A 479 -0.14 -25.76 -3.45
N LEU A 480 -1.32 -26.34 -3.24
CA LEU A 480 -1.71 -26.90 -1.94
C LEU A 480 -0.83 -28.08 -1.52
N ARG A 481 -0.42 -28.93 -2.47
CA ARG A 481 0.56 -30.01 -2.20
C ARG A 481 1.95 -29.47 -1.85
N MET A 482 2.37 -28.38 -2.50
CA MET A 482 3.64 -27.72 -2.17
C MET A 482 3.63 -27.17 -0.74
N ILE A 483 2.50 -26.55 -0.33
CA ILE A 483 2.29 -26.09 1.05
C ILE A 483 2.40 -27.26 2.03
N GLU A 484 1.67 -28.36 1.77
CA GLU A 484 1.69 -29.55 2.63
C GLU A 484 3.09 -30.15 2.75
N MET A 485 3.80 -30.29 1.64
CA MET A 485 5.17 -30.81 1.61
C MET A 485 6.12 -29.90 2.41
N THR A 486 5.98 -28.59 2.30
CA THR A 486 6.76 -27.62 3.08
C THR A 486 6.53 -27.79 4.59
N ILE A 487 5.27 -27.91 5.01
CA ILE A 487 4.91 -28.14 6.42
C ILE A 487 5.54 -29.44 6.94
N GLN A 488 5.41 -30.53 6.18
CA GLN A 488 5.97 -31.82 6.56
C GLN A 488 7.52 -31.77 6.64
N GLY A 489 8.16 -31.09 5.68
CA GLY A 489 9.62 -30.92 5.66
C GLY A 489 10.13 -30.16 6.89
N ALA A 490 9.47 -29.08 7.26
CA ALA A 490 9.81 -28.28 8.45
C ALA A 490 9.61 -29.05 9.76
N HIS A 491 8.47 -29.71 9.91
CA HIS A 491 8.11 -30.43 11.13
C HIS A 491 9.03 -31.62 11.43
N LYS A 492 9.67 -32.22 10.40
CA LYS A 492 10.72 -33.23 10.63
C LYS A 492 11.87 -32.72 11.49
N HIS A 493 12.12 -31.40 11.41
CA HIS A 493 13.18 -30.72 12.17
C HIS A 493 12.63 -29.87 13.34
N GLY A 494 11.35 -30.02 13.68
CA GLY A 494 10.71 -29.27 14.75
C GLY A 494 10.59 -27.76 14.49
N LYS A 495 10.54 -27.35 13.22
CA LYS A 495 10.43 -25.93 12.82
C LYS A 495 8.98 -25.56 12.57
N TRP A 496 8.59 -24.38 13.03
CA TRP A 496 7.24 -23.87 12.78
C TRP A 496 7.09 -23.32 11.37
N VAL A 497 5.86 -23.38 10.85
CA VAL A 497 5.51 -22.93 9.49
C VAL A 497 4.31 -22.01 9.52
N GLY A 498 4.46 -20.83 8.88
CA GLY A 498 3.39 -19.89 8.67
C GLY A 498 3.02 -19.72 7.20
N ILE A 499 1.88 -19.06 6.96
CA ILE A 499 1.45 -18.57 5.65
C ILE A 499 1.27 -17.05 5.75
N CYS A 500 2.02 -16.29 4.95
CA CYS A 500 1.92 -14.83 4.89
C CYS A 500 1.34 -14.29 3.56
N GLY A 501 1.05 -15.15 2.61
CA GLY A 501 0.37 -14.79 1.37
C GLY A 501 -1.15 -14.68 1.54
N GLU A 502 -1.84 -14.28 0.47
CA GLU A 502 -3.29 -14.02 0.48
C GLU A 502 -4.13 -15.24 0.88
N LEU A 503 -3.65 -16.47 0.60
CA LEU A 503 -4.35 -17.69 1.01
C LEU A 503 -4.48 -17.82 2.54
N GLY A 504 -3.62 -17.19 3.33
CA GLY A 504 -3.74 -17.16 4.79
C GLY A 504 -5.06 -16.56 5.29
N ALA A 505 -5.61 -15.61 4.53
CA ALA A 505 -6.89 -14.96 4.82
C ALA A 505 -8.11 -15.72 4.25
N ASP A 506 -7.89 -16.75 3.44
CA ASP A 506 -8.98 -17.53 2.83
C ASP A 506 -9.58 -18.50 3.84
N THR A 507 -10.72 -18.11 4.41
CA THR A 507 -11.42 -18.89 5.42
C THR A 507 -11.95 -20.23 4.90
N THR A 508 -12.04 -20.43 3.58
CA THR A 508 -12.45 -21.72 2.99
C THR A 508 -11.32 -22.76 3.05
N LEU A 509 -10.07 -22.31 3.08
CA LEU A 509 -8.87 -23.15 3.18
C LEU A 509 -8.34 -23.29 4.61
N THR A 510 -8.78 -22.47 5.56
CA THR A 510 -8.26 -22.46 6.93
C THR A 510 -8.29 -23.86 7.56
N GLU A 511 -9.40 -24.60 7.41
CA GLU A 511 -9.52 -25.96 7.94
C GLU A 511 -8.51 -26.93 7.29
N ARG A 512 -8.29 -26.81 5.98
CA ARG A 512 -7.32 -27.62 5.25
C ARG A 512 -5.90 -27.34 5.74
N PHE A 513 -5.55 -26.07 5.93
CA PHE A 513 -4.23 -25.68 6.45
C PHE A 513 -3.99 -26.19 7.88
N ILE A 514 -4.99 -26.08 8.75
CA ILE A 514 -4.91 -26.63 10.10
C ILE A 514 -4.69 -28.15 10.07
N LYS A 515 -5.41 -28.87 9.21
CA LYS A 515 -5.23 -30.34 9.04
C LYS A 515 -3.85 -30.70 8.47
N MET A 516 -3.28 -29.88 7.58
CA MET A 516 -1.92 -30.05 7.07
C MET A 516 -0.85 -29.84 8.14
N GLY A 517 -1.18 -29.13 9.23
CA GLY A 517 -0.24 -28.88 10.30
C GLY A 517 0.24 -27.44 10.44
N ILE A 518 -0.37 -26.47 9.77
CA ILE A 518 0.08 -25.06 9.85
C ILE A 518 0.13 -24.55 11.29
N ASP A 519 1.15 -23.76 11.63
CA ASP A 519 1.37 -23.21 12.97
C ASP A 519 0.99 -21.73 13.08
N GLU A 520 1.01 -21.03 11.94
CA GLU A 520 0.78 -19.58 11.89
C GLU A 520 0.04 -19.17 10.60
N LEU A 521 -0.86 -18.20 10.73
CA LEU A 521 -1.48 -17.50 9.60
C LEU A 521 -1.27 -15.99 9.77
N SER A 522 -0.64 -15.37 8.77
CA SER A 522 -0.42 -13.91 8.73
C SER A 522 -1.27 -13.29 7.64
N VAL A 523 -2.12 -12.35 8.04
CA VAL A 523 -3.17 -11.80 7.19
C VAL A 523 -3.18 -10.27 7.27
N SER A 524 -3.91 -9.60 6.39
CA SER A 524 -4.15 -8.16 6.57
C SER A 524 -4.81 -7.89 7.93
N PRO A 525 -4.48 -6.82 8.64
CA PRO A 525 -5.03 -6.54 9.98
C PRO A 525 -6.55 -6.65 10.07
N SER A 526 -7.28 -6.16 9.07
CA SER A 526 -8.75 -6.22 8.99
C SER A 526 -9.32 -7.64 8.90
N MET A 527 -8.53 -8.63 8.50
CA MET A 527 -8.96 -10.04 8.36
C MET A 527 -8.72 -10.86 9.63
N VAL A 528 -7.94 -10.36 10.59
CA VAL A 528 -7.54 -11.10 11.80
C VAL A 528 -8.74 -11.67 12.56
N LEU A 529 -9.72 -10.84 12.89
CA LEU A 529 -10.87 -11.30 13.67
C LEU A 529 -11.76 -12.30 12.92
N GLY A 530 -11.86 -12.18 11.60
CA GLY A 530 -12.60 -13.14 10.76
C GLY A 530 -11.95 -14.51 10.73
N VAL A 531 -10.62 -14.55 10.58
CA VAL A 531 -9.86 -15.81 10.61
C VAL A 531 -9.88 -16.41 12.01
N ARG A 532 -9.74 -15.60 13.08
CA ARG A 532 -9.85 -16.07 14.47
C ARG A 532 -11.20 -16.71 14.76
N SER A 533 -12.29 -16.05 14.33
CA SER A 533 -13.64 -16.62 14.46
C SER A 533 -13.70 -18.00 13.82
N ARG A 534 -13.20 -18.13 12.59
CA ARG A 534 -13.18 -19.40 11.87
C ARG A 534 -12.37 -20.47 12.59
N ILE A 535 -11.17 -20.16 13.10
CA ILE A 535 -10.33 -21.09 13.89
C ILE A 535 -11.07 -21.56 15.14
N CYS A 536 -11.66 -20.64 15.90
CA CYS A 536 -12.36 -20.97 17.15
C CYS A 536 -13.63 -21.80 16.94
N GLU A 537 -14.20 -21.82 15.75
CA GLU A 537 -15.38 -22.64 15.42
C GLU A 537 -15.02 -24.06 14.96
N MET A 538 -13.75 -24.31 14.59
CA MET A 538 -13.28 -25.64 14.15
C MET A 538 -13.06 -26.62 15.29
N GLU A 539 -13.18 -27.91 14.96
CA GLU A 539 -12.90 -29.01 15.89
C GLU A 539 -11.42 -29.35 16.03
#